data_6790b99361367d2bd87c10ecc29045e4
#
_entry.id   6790b99361367d2bd87c10ecc29045e4
#
_cell.length_a   1.000
_cell.length_b   1.000
_cell.length_c   1.000
_cell.angle_alpha   90.00
_cell.angle_beta   90.00
_cell.angle_gamma   90.00
#
_symmetry.space_group_name_H-M   'P 1'
#
loop_
_entity.id
_entity.type
_entity.pdbx_description
1 polymer ?
#
loop_
_entity_poly.entity_id
_entity_poly.type
_entity_poly.pdbx_seq_one_letter_code
_entity_poly.pdbx_strand_id
1 'polypeptide(L)'
;MLVSVQVFGQTATPTLKSVLLTQLRSTHNKADWFVPANTAVAGLTAEQANWKDGSGNHSVGQLVQHLVFWNERQLNKFLGKNVKDFNGDNNETFASVDKASWETAVKKLDEILTGLEQFVEKADDKTLAAAAGNIANISAHNAYHTGQIIFVRKEQGSWNPENGVK
;
A
#
# COMPACT_ATOMS: atom_id res chain seq x y z
N MET A 1 -49.94 -19.01 -13.95
CA MET A 1 -48.73 -19.41 -13.21
C MET A 1 -47.54 -18.84 -13.94
N LEU A 2 -47.01 -17.69 -13.53
CA LEU A 2 -45.86 -17.03 -14.15
C LEU A 2 -44.59 -17.55 -13.43
N VAL A 3 -43.75 -18.29 -14.15
CA VAL A 3 -42.46 -18.74 -13.67
C VAL A 3 -41.47 -17.59 -13.91
N SER A 4 -41.07 -16.89 -12.84
CA SER A 4 -39.98 -15.91 -12.90
C SER A 4 -38.65 -16.66 -13.00
N VAL A 5 -38.01 -16.58 -14.17
CA VAL A 5 -36.65 -17.05 -14.37
C VAL A 5 -35.71 -15.99 -13.75
N GLN A 6 -35.12 -16.29 -12.59
CA GLN A 6 -34.02 -15.50 -12.04
C GLN A 6 -32.78 -15.75 -12.91
N VAL A 7 -32.40 -14.76 -13.70
CA VAL A 7 -31.11 -14.74 -14.39
C VAL A 7 -30.05 -14.45 -13.35
N PHE A 8 -29.35 -15.47 -12.87
CA PHE A 8 -28.12 -15.30 -12.14
C PHE A 8 -27.10 -14.64 -13.09
N GLY A 9 -26.79 -13.37 -12.86
CA GLY A 9 -25.75 -12.69 -13.62
C GLY A 9 -24.46 -13.49 -13.55
N GLN A 10 -23.94 -13.94 -14.70
CA GLN A 10 -22.62 -14.55 -14.77
C GLN A 10 -21.59 -13.52 -14.30
N THR A 11 -20.96 -13.76 -13.17
CA THR A 11 -19.79 -12.97 -12.74
C THR A 11 -18.70 -13.23 -13.78
N ALA A 12 -18.23 -12.16 -14.42
CA ALA A 12 -17.17 -12.25 -15.42
C ALA A 12 -15.95 -12.96 -14.81
N THR A 13 -15.35 -13.88 -15.58
CA THR A 13 -14.13 -14.59 -15.15
C THR A 13 -13.04 -13.56 -14.82
N PRO A 14 -12.41 -13.62 -13.65
CA PRO A 14 -11.35 -12.70 -13.30
C PRO A 14 -10.18 -12.77 -14.30
N THR A 15 -9.75 -11.61 -14.77
CA THR A 15 -8.54 -11.48 -15.61
C THR A 15 -7.34 -11.20 -14.74
N LEU A 16 -6.12 -11.43 -15.23
CA LEU A 16 -4.89 -11.05 -14.52
C LEU A 16 -4.93 -9.56 -14.12
N LYS A 17 -5.34 -8.68 -15.04
CA LYS A 17 -5.52 -7.24 -14.79
C LYS A 17 -6.46 -6.98 -13.61
N SER A 18 -7.64 -7.60 -13.61
CA SER A 18 -8.62 -7.38 -12.54
C SER A 18 -8.14 -7.88 -11.19
N VAL A 19 -7.42 -9.01 -11.15
CA VAL A 19 -6.83 -9.55 -9.91
C VAL A 19 -5.77 -8.60 -9.36
N LEU A 20 -4.83 -8.15 -10.20
CA LEU A 20 -3.75 -7.24 -9.79
C LEU A 20 -4.28 -5.88 -9.33
N LEU A 21 -5.29 -5.33 -10.02
CA LEU A 21 -5.94 -4.08 -9.58
C LEU A 21 -6.67 -4.25 -8.25
N THR A 22 -7.35 -5.37 -8.03
CA THR A 22 -8.00 -5.64 -6.74
C THR A 22 -6.97 -5.67 -5.62
N GLN A 23 -5.83 -6.35 -5.81
CA GLN A 23 -4.76 -6.43 -4.83
C GLN A 23 -4.14 -5.05 -4.52
N LEU A 24 -3.82 -4.26 -5.54
CA LEU A 24 -3.28 -2.92 -5.34
C LEU A 24 -4.26 -2.01 -4.61
N ARG A 25 -5.52 -1.96 -5.05
CA ARG A 25 -6.56 -1.11 -4.44
C ARG A 25 -6.86 -1.48 -3.00
N SER A 26 -6.92 -2.77 -2.68
CA SER A 26 -7.17 -3.22 -1.30
C SER A 26 -6.02 -2.86 -0.36
N THR A 27 -4.78 -2.77 -0.84
CA THR A 27 -3.65 -2.32 -0.04
C THR A 27 -3.49 -0.80 0.00
N HIS A 28 -4.12 -0.06 -0.92
CA HIS A 28 -3.99 1.39 -1.06
C HIS A 28 -5.10 2.17 -0.35
N ASN A 29 -6.32 2.12 -0.88
CA ASN A 29 -7.41 3.01 -0.47
C ASN A 29 -8.79 2.37 -0.41
N LYS A 30 -8.96 1.12 -0.87
CA LYS A 30 -10.24 0.42 -0.88
C LYS A 30 -10.29 -0.61 0.23
N ALA A 31 -11.02 -0.32 1.31
CA ALA A 31 -11.25 -1.31 2.36
C ALA A 31 -11.96 -2.55 1.80
N ASP A 32 -11.40 -3.72 2.11
CA ASP A 32 -11.93 -5.02 1.72
C ASP A 32 -11.71 -6.00 2.89
N TRP A 33 -10.81 -6.96 2.78
CA TRP A 33 -10.52 -7.92 3.85
C TRP A 33 -9.69 -7.32 5.00
N PHE A 34 -8.98 -6.22 4.73
CA PHE A 34 -8.14 -5.52 5.69
C PHE A 34 -8.14 -4.01 5.44
N VAL A 35 -7.60 -3.28 6.38
CA VAL A 35 -7.51 -1.82 6.33
C VAL A 35 -6.45 -1.39 5.33
N PRO A 36 -6.75 -0.50 4.36
CA PRO A 36 -5.77 -0.02 3.40
C PRO A 36 -4.80 1.01 4.00
N ALA A 37 -3.67 1.21 3.34
CA ALA A 37 -2.59 2.09 3.79
C ALA A 37 -3.05 3.53 4.05
N ASN A 38 -3.87 4.10 3.16
CA ASN A 38 -4.36 5.47 3.32
C ASN A 38 -5.19 5.64 4.61
N THR A 39 -6.02 4.66 4.94
CA THR A 39 -6.76 4.65 6.22
C THR A 39 -5.82 4.46 7.40
N ALA A 40 -4.81 3.59 7.27
CA ALA A 40 -3.88 3.29 8.34
C ALA A 40 -3.03 4.51 8.75
N VAL A 41 -2.70 5.41 7.82
CA VAL A 41 -1.89 6.63 8.10
C VAL A 41 -2.72 7.88 8.38
N ALA A 42 -4.05 7.84 8.12
CA ALA A 42 -4.90 9.01 8.22
C ALA A 42 -4.94 9.60 9.65
N GLY A 43 -4.92 10.94 9.71
CA GLY A 43 -5.12 11.70 10.95
C GLY A 43 -3.95 11.69 11.94
N LEU A 44 -2.80 11.09 11.60
CA LEU A 44 -1.62 11.12 12.45
C LEU A 44 -0.88 12.47 12.35
N THR A 45 -0.48 13.00 13.50
CA THR A 45 0.51 14.08 13.54
C THR A 45 1.93 13.55 13.33
N ALA A 46 2.89 14.41 13.00
CA ALA A 46 4.30 13.99 12.88
C ALA A 46 4.86 13.45 14.20
N GLU A 47 4.40 13.96 15.34
CA GLU A 47 4.79 13.45 16.66
C GLU A 47 4.31 12.02 16.87
N GLN A 48 3.04 11.77 16.55
CA GLN A 48 2.48 10.41 16.58
C GLN A 48 3.17 9.49 15.57
N ALA A 49 3.51 9.99 14.37
CA ALA A 49 4.22 9.21 13.36
C ALA A 49 5.64 8.82 13.79
N ASN A 50 6.29 9.62 14.64
CA ASN A 50 7.64 9.33 15.17
C ASN A 50 7.65 8.54 16.48
N TRP A 51 6.49 8.32 17.09
CA TRP A 51 6.43 7.62 18.37
C TRP A 51 7.01 6.20 18.28
N LYS A 52 7.69 5.79 19.35
CA LYS A 52 8.28 4.47 19.54
C LYS A 52 8.03 3.97 20.96
N ASP A 53 7.80 2.70 21.10
CA ASP A 53 7.58 2.02 22.38
C ASP A 53 8.87 1.74 23.17
N GLY A 54 10.04 2.10 22.62
CA GLY A 54 11.34 1.82 23.21
C GLY A 54 11.90 0.40 22.97
N SER A 55 11.15 -0.48 22.30
CA SER A 55 11.57 -1.86 22.03
C SER A 55 12.51 -2.03 20.84
N GLY A 56 12.83 -0.96 20.12
CA GLY A 56 13.62 -0.99 18.89
C GLY A 56 12.79 -1.15 17.62
N ASN A 57 11.46 -1.24 17.73
CA ASN A 57 10.54 -1.27 16.59
C ASN A 57 10.59 0.03 15.78
N HIS A 58 10.22 -0.06 14.50
CA HIS A 58 10.08 1.12 13.66
C HIS A 58 8.82 1.92 14.01
N SER A 59 8.93 3.25 13.98
CA SER A 59 7.78 4.15 14.07
C SER A 59 6.92 4.10 12.80
N VAL A 60 5.67 4.61 12.88
CA VAL A 60 4.80 4.73 11.70
C VAL A 60 5.47 5.53 10.59
N GLY A 61 6.12 6.66 10.92
CA GLY A 61 6.84 7.47 9.93
C GLY A 61 7.94 6.72 9.22
N GLN A 62 8.71 5.91 9.96
CA GLN A 62 9.76 5.06 9.41
C GLN A 62 9.17 3.98 8.47
N LEU A 63 8.07 3.34 8.85
CA LEU A 63 7.38 2.35 8.00
C LEU A 63 6.85 2.99 6.71
N VAL A 64 6.29 4.20 6.78
CA VAL A 64 5.82 4.93 5.61
C VAL A 64 6.97 5.32 4.68
N GLN A 65 8.10 5.81 5.21
CA GLN A 65 9.29 6.13 4.40
C GLN A 65 9.84 4.90 3.68
N HIS A 66 9.86 3.75 4.35
CA HIS A 66 10.23 2.48 3.75
C HIS A 66 9.29 2.07 2.62
N LEU A 67 7.97 2.20 2.82
CA LEU A 67 6.99 1.94 1.76
C LEU A 67 7.16 2.89 0.58
N VAL A 68 7.35 4.19 0.81
CA VAL A 68 7.61 5.18 -0.23
C VAL A 68 8.85 4.79 -1.04
N PHE A 69 9.96 4.48 -0.36
CA PHE A 69 11.22 4.11 -1.01
C PHE A 69 11.07 2.92 -1.96
N TRP A 70 10.52 1.80 -1.49
CA TRP A 70 10.43 0.59 -2.31
C TRP A 70 9.37 0.68 -3.39
N ASN A 71 8.18 1.23 -3.09
CA ASN A 71 7.14 1.37 -4.09
C ASN A 71 7.52 2.34 -5.20
N GLU A 72 8.18 3.47 -4.89
CA GLU A 72 8.66 4.42 -5.90
C GLU A 72 9.69 3.77 -6.85
N ARG A 73 10.62 3.00 -6.31
CA ARG A 73 11.61 2.27 -7.11
C ARG A 73 10.94 1.30 -8.07
N GLN A 74 9.95 0.55 -7.61
CA GLN A 74 9.23 -0.40 -8.47
C GLN A 74 8.39 0.31 -9.52
N LEU A 75 7.65 1.36 -9.14
CA LEU A 75 6.90 2.17 -10.10
C LEU A 75 7.82 2.75 -11.18
N ASN A 76 8.96 3.31 -10.78
CA ASN A 76 9.92 3.88 -11.74
C ASN A 76 10.49 2.82 -12.68
N LYS A 77 10.76 1.59 -12.21
CA LYS A 77 11.15 0.46 -13.08
C LYS A 77 10.04 0.11 -14.07
N PHE A 78 8.79 0.02 -13.64
CA PHE A 78 7.66 -0.24 -14.52
C PHE A 78 7.44 0.85 -15.57
N LEU A 79 7.75 2.10 -15.25
CA LEU A 79 7.70 3.23 -16.17
C LEU A 79 8.94 3.32 -17.08
N GLY A 80 9.84 2.35 -17.06
CA GLY A 80 11.03 2.30 -17.90
C GLY A 80 12.12 3.31 -17.51
N LYS A 81 12.04 3.90 -16.30
CA LYS A 81 13.08 4.82 -15.84
C LYS A 81 14.35 4.07 -15.44
N ASN A 82 15.49 4.71 -15.60
CA ASN A 82 16.76 4.14 -15.13
C ASN A 82 16.81 4.20 -13.59
N VAL A 83 16.60 3.07 -12.92
CA VAL A 83 16.67 2.92 -11.48
C VAL A 83 17.92 2.13 -11.12
N LYS A 84 18.92 2.81 -10.54
CA LYS A 84 20.16 2.15 -10.07
C LYS A 84 19.81 1.07 -9.05
N ASP A 85 20.57 -0.01 -9.01
CA ASP A 85 20.40 -1.02 -7.98
C ASP A 85 20.66 -0.42 -6.58
N PHE A 86 19.88 -0.88 -5.61
CA PHE A 86 20.08 -0.49 -4.22
C PHE A 86 20.99 -1.52 -3.57
N ASN A 87 22.20 -1.08 -3.23
CA ASN A 87 23.23 -1.89 -2.59
C ASN A 87 23.49 -1.45 -1.12
N GLY A 88 22.63 -0.57 -0.59
CA GLY A 88 22.72 -0.08 0.80
C GLY A 88 22.07 -1.04 1.81
N ASP A 89 22.20 -0.73 3.07
CA ASP A 89 21.49 -1.41 4.14
C ASP A 89 19.98 -1.09 4.07
N ASN A 90 19.14 -2.13 4.09
CA ASN A 90 17.69 -1.95 4.10
C ASN A 90 17.20 -1.06 5.26
N ASN A 91 17.92 -1.04 6.39
CA ASN A 91 17.63 -0.16 7.52
C ASN A 91 17.68 1.33 7.16
N GLU A 92 18.47 1.72 6.17
CA GLU A 92 18.57 3.11 5.70
C GLU A 92 17.27 3.63 5.08
N THR A 93 16.38 2.73 4.67
CA THR A 93 15.08 3.07 4.08
C THR A 93 14.05 3.50 5.12
N PHE A 94 14.31 3.28 6.41
CA PHE A 94 13.46 3.63 7.54
C PHE A 94 13.83 4.99 8.13
N ALA A 95 13.79 6.04 7.32
CA ALA A 95 14.12 7.39 7.76
C ALA A 95 13.05 7.96 8.72
N SER A 96 13.50 8.70 9.73
CA SER A 96 12.60 9.48 10.61
C SER A 96 11.96 10.63 9.85
N VAL A 97 10.82 11.11 10.33
CA VAL A 97 10.09 12.23 9.72
C VAL A 97 10.01 13.42 10.68
N ASP A 98 10.00 14.64 10.15
CA ASP A 98 9.52 15.85 10.81
C ASP A 98 8.12 16.21 10.28
N LYS A 99 7.57 17.37 10.69
CA LYS A 99 6.23 17.76 10.26
C LYS A 99 6.12 17.89 8.73
N ALA A 100 7.06 18.53 8.08
CA ALA A 100 7.02 18.79 6.65
C ALA A 100 7.25 17.50 5.84
N SER A 101 8.19 16.68 6.27
CA SER A 101 8.49 15.40 5.62
C SER A 101 7.39 14.34 5.86
N TRP A 102 6.68 14.39 7.00
CA TRP A 102 5.53 13.52 7.26
C TRP A 102 4.39 13.76 6.26
N GLU A 103 3.94 15.01 6.15
CA GLU A 103 2.89 15.39 5.20
C GLU A 103 3.28 15.03 3.75
N THR A 104 4.54 15.28 3.39
CA THR A 104 5.09 14.91 2.09
C THR A 104 5.12 13.41 1.88
N ALA A 105 5.51 12.61 2.88
CA ALA A 105 5.60 11.16 2.77
C ALA A 105 4.23 10.51 2.60
N VAL A 106 3.21 10.97 3.34
CA VAL A 106 1.83 10.48 3.21
C VAL A 106 1.29 10.76 1.80
N LYS A 107 1.44 12.00 1.33
CA LYS A 107 1.03 12.39 -0.03
C LYS A 107 1.76 11.59 -1.09
N LYS A 108 3.06 11.43 -0.95
CA LYS A 108 3.90 10.69 -1.90
C LYS A 108 3.54 9.21 -1.93
N LEU A 109 3.22 8.59 -0.78
CA LEU A 109 2.74 7.22 -0.75
C LEU A 109 1.47 7.05 -1.58
N ASP A 110 0.46 7.91 -1.38
CA ASP A 110 -0.79 7.90 -2.15
C ASP A 110 -0.56 8.07 -3.66
N GLU A 111 0.28 9.03 -4.05
CA GLU A 111 0.64 9.28 -5.46
C GLU A 111 1.32 8.05 -6.11
N ILE A 112 2.23 7.38 -5.40
CA ILE A 112 2.95 6.21 -5.89
C ILE A 112 1.99 5.02 -6.04
N LEU A 113 1.15 4.77 -5.04
CA LEU A 113 0.18 3.68 -5.08
C LEU A 113 -0.85 3.88 -6.19
N THR A 114 -1.33 5.12 -6.37
CA THR A 114 -2.15 5.51 -7.54
C THR A 114 -1.41 5.25 -8.85
N GLY A 115 -0.13 5.58 -8.92
CA GLY A 115 0.69 5.34 -10.11
C GLY A 115 0.84 3.85 -10.46
N LEU A 116 0.95 2.98 -9.45
CA LEU A 116 0.97 1.53 -9.65
C LEU A 116 -0.36 1.00 -10.20
N GLU A 117 -1.49 1.49 -9.71
CA GLU A 117 -2.81 1.14 -10.25
C GLU A 117 -2.94 1.58 -11.71
N GLN A 118 -2.56 2.84 -12.02
CA GLN A 118 -2.58 3.38 -13.38
C GLN A 118 -1.68 2.61 -14.34
N PHE A 119 -0.52 2.14 -13.87
CA PHE A 119 0.35 1.27 -14.67
C PHE A 119 -0.39 -0.01 -15.06
N VAL A 120 -1.03 -0.69 -14.09
CA VAL A 120 -1.78 -1.92 -14.37
C VAL A 120 -2.97 -1.68 -15.29
N GLU A 121 -3.70 -0.56 -15.12
CA GLU A 121 -4.83 -0.20 -15.97
C GLU A 121 -4.43 -0.03 -17.44
N LYS A 122 -3.28 0.60 -17.69
CA LYS A 122 -2.81 0.94 -19.03
C LYS A 122 -2.00 -0.15 -19.71
N ALA A 123 -1.38 -1.05 -18.94
CA ALA A 123 -0.52 -2.09 -19.48
C ALA A 123 -1.30 -3.11 -20.32
N ASP A 124 -0.66 -3.62 -21.37
CA ASP A 124 -1.15 -4.77 -22.16
C ASP A 124 -0.89 -6.11 -21.42
N ASP A 125 -1.47 -7.18 -21.91
CA ASP A 125 -1.39 -8.50 -21.26
C ASP A 125 0.05 -9.04 -21.17
N LYS A 126 0.89 -8.76 -22.17
CA LYS A 126 2.30 -9.17 -22.18
C LYS A 126 3.09 -8.45 -21.08
N THR A 127 2.91 -7.15 -20.97
CA THR A 127 3.52 -6.31 -19.93
C THR A 127 3.05 -6.74 -18.54
N LEU A 128 1.74 -6.99 -18.37
CA LEU A 128 1.18 -7.47 -17.11
C LEU A 128 1.72 -8.84 -16.72
N ALA A 129 1.81 -9.78 -17.66
CA ALA A 129 2.37 -11.10 -17.39
C ALA A 129 3.83 -11.03 -16.89
N ALA A 130 4.62 -10.15 -17.50
CA ALA A 130 6.01 -9.91 -17.07
C ALA A 130 6.13 -9.23 -15.68
N ALA A 131 5.19 -8.35 -15.34
CA ALA A 131 5.21 -7.58 -14.08
C ALA A 131 4.46 -8.26 -12.92
N ALA A 132 3.63 -9.27 -13.19
CA ALA A 132 2.65 -9.81 -12.25
C ALA A 132 3.26 -10.25 -10.90
N GLY A 133 4.39 -10.97 -10.93
CA GLY A 133 5.05 -11.42 -9.71
C GLY A 133 5.53 -10.26 -8.84
N ASN A 134 6.09 -9.21 -9.45
CA ASN A 134 6.53 -8.01 -8.72
C ASN A 134 5.34 -7.24 -8.15
N ILE A 135 4.24 -7.12 -8.89
CA ILE A 135 3.02 -6.44 -8.41
C ILE A 135 2.40 -7.19 -7.24
N ALA A 136 2.35 -8.52 -7.30
CA ALA A 136 1.88 -9.34 -6.19
C ALA A 136 2.75 -9.16 -4.94
N ASN A 137 4.08 -9.14 -5.09
CA ASN A 137 5.01 -8.89 -3.99
C ASN A 137 4.85 -7.48 -3.40
N ILE A 138 4.64 -6.45 -4.23
CA ILE A 138 4.34 -5.09 -3.78
C ILE A 138 3.07 -5.08 -2.91
N SER A 139 1.99 -5.71 -3.37
CA SER A 139 0.74 -5.76 -2.62
C SER A 139 0.91 -6.47 -1.27
N ALA A 140 1.61 -7.61 -1.25
CA ALA A 140 1.90 -8.33 -0.01
C ALA A 140 2.77 -7.50 0.95
N HIS A 141 3.81 -6.83 0.44
CA HIS A 141 4.69 -5.95 1.21
C HIS A 141 3.94 -4.75 1.80
N ASN A 142 3.05 -4.12 1.02
CA ASN A 142 2.22 -3.02 1.49
C ASN A 142 1.24 -3.48 2.58
N ALA A 143 0.58 -4.63 2.42
CA ALA A 143 -0.30 -5.20 3.43
C ALA A 143 0.45 -5.53 4.73
N TYR A 144 1.65 -6.12 4.62
CA TYR A 144 2.50 -6.46 5.78
C TYR A 144 2.84 -5.21 6.60
N HIS A 145 3.33 -4.14 5.97
CA HIS A 145 3.69 -2.91 6.68
C HIS A 145 2.47 -2.11 7.14
N THR A 146 1.34 -2.17 6.43
CA THR A 146 0.08 -1.59 6.90
C THR A 146 -0.37 -2.22 8.20
N GLY A 147 -0.26 -3.55 8.33
CA GLY A 147 -0.53 -4.25 9.59
C GLY A 147 0.38 -3.79 10.74
N GLN A 148 1.67 -3.58 10.48
CA GLN A 148 2.61 -3.03 11.46
C GLN A 148 2.23 -1.58 11.86
N ILE A 149 1.85 -0.73 10.91
CA ILE A 149 1.39 0.64 11.17
C ILE A 149 0.20 0.63 12.12
N ILE A 150 -0.80 -0.21 11.87
CA ILE A 150 -1.98 -0.34 12.73
C ILE A 150 -1.60 -0.84 14.12
N PHE A 151 -0.70 -1.82 14.20
CA PHE A 151 -0.20 -2.33 15.47
C PHE A 151 0.46 -1.21 16.30
N VAL A 152 1.40 -0.45 15.72
CA VAL A 152 2.06 0.68 16.39
C VAL A 152 1.04 1.73 16.83
N ARG A 153 0.03 2.04 16.01
CA ARG A 153 -1.04 2.97 16.37
C ARG A 153 -1.91 2.49 17.52
N LYS A 154 -2.14 1.19 17.63
CA LYS A 154 -2.85 0.61 18.78
C LYS A 154 -2.03 0.74 20.05
N GLU A 155 -0.75 0.41 20.01
CA GLU A 155 0.16 0.52 21.15
C GLU A 155 0.27 1.98 21.65
N GLN A 156 0.30 2.97 20.77
CA GLN A 156 0.32 4.37 21.17
C GLN A 156 -1.05 4.98 21.49
N GLY A 157 -2.16 4.23 21.31
CA GLY A 157 -3.52 4.71 21.56
C GLY A 157 -4.09 5.67 20.52
N SER A 158 -3.51 5.75 19.31
CA SER A 158 -3.98 6.63 18.23
C SER A 158 -4.85 5.94 17.19
N TRP A 159 -5.09 4.63 17.31
CA TRP A 159 -5.97 3.90 16.40
C TRP A 159 -7.45 4.08 16.78
N ASN A 160 -8.26 4.47 15.82
CA ASN A 160 -9.72 4.46 15.99
C ASN A 160 -10.27 3.11 15.53
N PRO A 161 -10.88 2.29 16.43
CA PRO A 161 -11.46 0.99 16.10
C PRO A 161 -12.59 1.03 15.04
N GLU A 162 -13.24 2.18 14.85
CA GLU A 162 -14.26 2.38 13.81
C GLU A 162 -13.69 2.27 12.39
N ASN A 163 -12.39 2.45 12.23
CA ASN A 163 -11.68 2.24 10.96
C ASN A 163 -11.46 0.76 10.60
N GLY A 164 -11.95 -0.17 11.43
CA GLY A 164 -11.73 -1.61 11.30
C GLY A 164 -10.60 -2.11 12.21
N VAL A 165 -10.45 -3.40 12.33
CA VAL A 165 -9.46 -4.07 13.19
C VAL A 165 -9.59 -3.62 14.66
N LYS A 166 -10.58 -4.19 15.36
CA LYS A 166 -10.83 -3.95 16.80
C LYS A 166 -9.75 -4.54 17.69
#